data_10fb16ce0f39dbe038187e677c756d04
#
_entry.id   10fb16ce0f39dbe038187e677c756d04
#
_cell.length_a   1.000
_cell.length_b   1.000
_cell.length_c   1.000
_cell.angle_alpha   90.00
_cell.angle_beta   90.00
_cell.angle_gamma   90.00
#
_symmetry.space_group_name_H-M   'P 1'
#
loop_
_entity.id
_entity.type
_entity.pdbx_description
1 polymer ?
#
loop_
_entity_poly.entity_id
_entity_poly.type
_entity_poly.pdbx_seq_one_letter_code
_entity_poly.pdbx_strand_id
1 'polypeptide(L)'
;MLIPFGTDRSLKRKPVVTQSLIALNVIVYVLILAAYRYGGSDLENIIGWGAFDTRQPGRVWTLVTSMFLHDPGGISHILFNMIFLWAFGCAVEDRLGRLGFLGFYLAGGLAAALMQWLLASIQGAPSQMIGASGAVCAVTGGFAALFPRARIRVFILFFFIGVTWIPALIVVGLFFALDFIGQLTNFLGFRTGNTAFAAHLGGSVFGFSIAFMLLATKILKRDDFDIFFLIKQSRRRAAMRSATAGSVGGPWASASADTSERLRKLNSKRPPAPTEPPIVREARNDIRRLLVEHQPKEAARRYASILGEHPDFMLSADHQLDVASTLFADGSFKDAAVAYELFLHKYPHDRRAVETALLLAVLYVRKNPSPEKAGALLDEFEERFRTQGHDSLAASLREELNS
;
A
#
# COMPACT_ATOMS: atom_id res chain seq x y z
N MET A 1 -20.64 5.64 -4.94
CA MET A 1 -19.81 6.68 -4.34
C MET A 1 -18.60 6.01 -3.71
N LEU A 2 -17.38 6.51 -3.92
CA LEU A 2 -16.14 5.98 -3.37
C LEU A 2 -15.60 6.98 -2.36
N ILE A 3 -15.49 6.60 -1.09
CA ILE A 3 -15.04 7.49 -0.02
C ILE A 3 -13.74 6.94 0.56
N PRO A 4 -12.57 7.56 0.29
CA PRO A 4 -11.31 7.15 0.88
C PRO A 4 -11.25 7.62 2.34
N PHE A 5 -10.88 6.73 3.28
CA PHE A 5 -10.83 7.09 4.70
C PHE A 5 -9.56 6.63 5.43
N GLY A 6 -8.62 6.01 4.72
CA GLY A 6 -7.35 5.61 5.28
C GLY A 6 -6.43 4.96 4.24
N THR A 7 -5.20 4.73 4.63
CA THR A 7 -4.18 4.05 3.82
C THR A 7 -3.57 2.88 4.59
N ASP A 8 -2.89 1.98 3.88
CA ASP A 8 -2.10 0.88 4.46
C ASP A 8 -0.75 1.34 5.04
N ARG A 9 -0.53 2.66 5.12
CA ARG A 9 0.73 3.24 5.61
C ARG A 9 0.67 3.44 7.12
N SER A 10 1.61 2.83 7.85
CA SER A 10 1.84 3.14 9.25
C SER A 10 2.53 4.50 9.38
N LEU A 11 1.98 5.38 10.20
CA LEU A 11 2.55 6.70 10.46
C LEU A 11 3.65 6.59 11.53
N LYS A 12 4.78 7.24 11.28
CA LYS A 12 5.89 7.35 12.23
C LYS A 12 5.69 8.51 13.21
N ARG A 13 4.93 9.53 12.81
CA ARG A 13 4.69 10.76 13.57
C ARG A 13 3.20 11.07 13.63
N LYS A 14 2.77 11.76 14.70
CA LYS A 14 1.40 12.28 14.80
C LYS A 14 1.19 13.38 13.74
N PRO A 15 0.12 13.32 12.93
CA PRO A 15 -0.17 14.27 11.85
C PRO A 15 -0.83 15.55 12.40
N VAL A 16 -0.04 16.34 13.14
CA VAL A 16 -0.54 17.52 13.87
C VAL A 16 -1.02 18.61 12.93
N VAL A 17 -0.30 18.87 11.82
CA VAL A 17 -0.68 19.93 10.86
C VAL A 17 -1.94 19.54 10.11
N THR A 18 -2.06 18.29 9.69
CA THR A 18 -3.28 17.77 9.06
C THR A 18 -4.49 17.95 9.98
N GLN A 19 -4.34 17.57 11.27
CA GLN A 19 -5.41 17.73 12.27
C GLN A 19 -5.75 19.21 12.50
N SER A 20 -4.74 20.09 12.59
CA SER A 20 -4.93 21.53 12.76
C SER A 20 -5.63 22.16 11.57
N LEU A 21 -5.27 21.78 10.34
CA LEU A 21 -5.93 22.28 9.13
C LEU A 21 -7.40 21.82 9.07
N ILE A 22 -7.68 20.57 9.41
CA ILE A 22 -9.05 20.05 9.50
C ILE A 22 -9.84 20.84 10.55
N ALA A 23 -9.28 20.99 11.76
CA ALA A 23 -9.94 21.72 12.84
C ALA A 23 -10.21 23.18 12.44
N LEU A 24 -9.25 23.87 11.83
CA LEU A 24 -9.41 25.25 11.35
C LEU A 24 -10.52 25.36 10.31
N ASN A 25 -10.56 24.47 9.31
CA ASN A 25 -11.61 24.47 8.30
C ASN A 25 -13.00 24.23 8.91
N VAL A 26 -13.11 23.28 9.86
CA VAL A 26 -14.37 23.00 10.56
C VAL A 26 -14.81 24.19 11.40
N ILE A 27 -13.89 24.83 12.14
CA ILE A 27 -14.20 26.03 12.95
C ILE A 27 -14.70 27.15 12.05
N VAL A 28 -13.97 27.48 10.97
CA VAL A 28 -14.37 28.53 10.02
C VAL A 28 -15.75 28.20 9.41
N TYR A 29 -15.98 26.94 9.01
CA TYR A 29 -17.26 26.52 8.48
C TYR A 29 -18.41 26.72 9.48
N VAL A 30 -18.21 26.31 10.74
CA VAL A 30 -19.24 26.48 11.78
C VAL A 30 -19.55 27.96 12.02
N LEU A 31 -18.52 28.84 12.04
CA LEU A 31 -18.71 30.29 12.18
C LEU A 31 -19.49 30.86 10.98
N ILE A 32 -19.17 30.45 9.75
CA ILE A 32 -19.89 30.89 8.54
C ILE A 32 -21.32 30.34 8.56
N LEU A 33 -21.53 29.07 8.95
CA LEU A 33 -22.87 28.48 9.07
C LEU A 33 -23.72 29.21 10.13
N ALA A 34 -23.12 29.60 11.27
CA ALA A 34 -23.80 30.40 12.29
C ALA A 34 -24.16 31.80 11.74
N ALA A 35 -23.24 32.48 11.05
CA ALA A 35 -23.52 33.75 10.38
C ALA A 35 -24.62 33.61 9.31
N TYR A 36 -24.62 32.50 8.56
CA TYR A 36 -25.66 32.17 7.56
C TYR A 36 -27.05 32.00 8.20
N ARG A 37 -27.12 31.36 9.36
CA ARG A 37 -28.38 31.07 10.05
C ARG A 37 -28.94 32.29 10.80
N TYR A 38 -28.07 33.15 11.33
CA TYR A 38 -28.45 34.21 12.28
C TYR A 38 -27.99 35.63 11.84
N GLY A 39 -27.10 35.75 10.85
CA GLY A 39 -26.40 37.01 10.50
C GLY A 39 -27.02 37.84 9.38
N GLY A 40 -28.10 37.44 8.76
CA GLY A 40 -28.75 38.22 7.68
C GLY A 40 -27.87 38.42 6.44
N SER A 41 -27.90 39.65 5.89
CA SER A 41 -27.21 40.02 4.62
C SER A 41 -25.65 40.07 4.67
N ASP A 42 -25.03 39.98 5.83
CA ASP A 42 -23.59 40.14 5.99
C ASP A 42 -22.78 38.95 5.48
N LEU A 43 -23.44 37.78 5.31
CA LEU A 43 -22.78 36.56 4.84
C LEU A 43 -22.19 36.72 3.41
N GLU A 44 -22.96 37.29 2.47
CA GLU A 44 -22.50 37.53 1.10
C GLU A 44 -21.25 38.41 1.09
N ASN A 45 -21.19 39.40 1.99
CA ASN A 45 -20.03 40.26 2.16
C ASN A 45 -18.83 39.49 2.73
N ILE A 46 -19.03 38.63 3.73
CA ILE A 46 -17.95 37.81 4.34
C ILE A 46 -17.37 36.84 3.32
N ILE A 47 -18.22 36.11 2.59
CA ILE A 47 -17.76 35.18 1.56
C ILE A 47 -17.14 35.94 0.41
N GLY A 48 -17.76 37.02 -0.09
CA GLY A 48 -17.22 37.86 -1.16
C GLY A 48 -15.90 38.54 -0.84
N TRP A 49 -15.64 38.88 0.46
CA TRP A 49 -14.36 39.40 0.92
C TRP A 49 -13.25 38.37 0.90
N GLY A 50 -13.55 37.12 1.26
CA GLY A 50 -12.55 36.06 1.44
C GLY A 50 -12.45 35.08 0.30
N ALA A 51 -13.41 34.99 -0.61
CA ALA A 51 -13.41 34.12 -1.78
C ALA A 51 -12.45 34.65 -2.88
N PHE A 52 -11.76 33.75 -3.56
CA PHE A 52 -10.91 34.13 -4.69
C PHE A 52 -11.79 34.34 -5.94
N ASP A 53 -11.79 35.60 -6.44
CA ASP A 53 -12.49 35.99 -7.66
C ASP A 53 -11.49 36.23 -8.78
N THR A 54 -11.60 35.50 -9.89
CA THR A 54 -10.72 35.60 -11.04
C THR A 54 -10.80 36.97 -11.75
N ARG A 55 -11.85 37.77 -11.50
CA ARG A 55 -11.97 39.15 -11.95
C ARG A 55 -11.12 40.14 -11.15
N GLN A 56 -10.74 39.77 -9.94
CA GLN A 56 -10.02 40.61 -8.97
C GLN A 56 -8.75 39.92 -8.43
N PRO A 57 -7.81 39.49 -9.30
CA PRO A 57 -6.63 38.72 -8.90
C PRO A 57 -5.68 39.48 -7.98
N GLY A 58 -5.79 40.84 -7.96
CA GLY A 58 -5.01 41.69 -7.07
C GLY A 58 -5.39 41.62 -5.58
N ARG A 59 -6.51 40.93 -5.22
CA ARG A 59 -6.89 40.68 -3.82
C ARG A 59 -6.11 39.45 -3.32
N VAL A 60 -4.80 39.61 -3.13
CA VAL A 60 -3.85 38.52 -2.86
C VAL A 60 -4.15 37.71 -1.58
N TRP A 61 -4.79 38.34 -0.57
CA TRP A 61 -5.21 37.60 0.64
C TRP A 61 -6.25 36.51 0.34
N THR A 62 -7.08 36.70 -0.69
CA THR A 62 -8.10 35.73 -1.09
C THR A 62 -7.51 34.42 -1.60
N LEU A 63 -6.27 34.43 -2.07
CA LEU A 63 -5.53 33.22 -2.43
C LEU A 63 -5.37 32.25 -1.25
N VAL A 64 -5.30 32.79 -0.01
CA VAL A 64 -5.18 31.99 1.21
C VAL A 64 -6.53 31.84 1.89
N THR A 65 -7.30 32.92 2.06
CA THR A 65 -8.57 32.87 2.79
C THR A 65 -9.60 31.94 2.11
N SER A 66 -9.63 31.92 0.78
CA SER A 66 -10.54 31.06 0.02
C SER A 66 -10.34 29.55 0.32
N MET A 67 -9.12 29.14 0.70
CA MET A 67 -8.83 27.74 1.03
C MET A 67 -9.55 27.24 2.30
N PHE A 68 -10.02 28.17 3.15
CA PHE A 68 -10.69 27.86 4.42
C PHE A 68 -12.19 28.14 4.40
N LEU A 69 -12.69 28.82 3.37
CA LEU A 69 -14.11 29.08 3.19
C LEU A 69 -14.79 27.88 2.54
N HIS A 70 -16.00 27.54 3.02
CA HIS A 70 -16.82 26.48 2.43
C HIS A 70 -18.27 26.95 2.31
N ASP A 71 -18.97 26.43 1.31
CA ASP A 71 -20.39 26.73 1.10
C ASP A 71 -21.25 26.28 2.29
N PRO A 72 -21.92 27.20 2.99
CA PRO A 72 -22.80 26.86 4.09
C PRO A 72 -24.12 26.19 3.65
N GLY A 73 -24.44 26.23 2.36
CA GLY A 73 -25.64 25.60 1.80
C GLY A 73 -25.59 24.08 1.78
N GLY A 74 -24.41 23.47 1.96
CA GLY A 74 -24.27 22.03 1.94
C GLY A 74 -23.04 21.50 2.67
N ILE A 75 -23.25 20.54 3.60
CA ILE A 75 -22.17 19.92 4.37
C ILE A 75 -21.23 19.04 3.51
N SER A 76 -21.70 18.56 2.38
CA SER A 76 -20.92 17.61 1.55
C SER A 76 -19.59 18.17 1.08
N HIS A 77 -19.54 19.46 0.74
CA HIS A 77 -18.32 20.10 0.24
C HIS A 77 -17.19 20.08 1.29
N ILE A 78 -17.46 20.52 2.51
CA ILE A 78 -16.45 20.46 3.59
C ILE A 78 -16.16 19.01 4.00
N LEU A 79 -17.18 18.16 4.11
CA LEU A 79 -17.03 16.78 4.53
C LEU A 79 -16.06 16.03 3.65
N PHE A 80 -16.20 16.11 2.31
CA PHE A 80 -15.29 15.45 1.38
C PHE A 80 -13.88 16.03 1.45
N ASN A 81 -13.74 17.34 1.52
CA ASN A 81 -12.43 17.96 1.69
C ASN A 81 -11.70 17.43 2.92
N MET A 82 -12.37 17.34 4.06
CA MET A 82 -11.77 16.88 5.32
C MET A 82 -11.45 15.37 5.29
N ILE A 83 -12.32 14.57 4.70
CA ILE A 83 -12.06 13.12 4.52
C ILE A 83 -10.83 12.89 3.65
N PHE A 84 -10.72 13.60 2.51
CA PHE A 84 -9.56 13.48 1.62
C PHE A 84 -8.29 14.01 2.29
N LEU A 85 -8.36 15.15 2.96
CA LEU A 85 -7.23 15.71 3.69
C LEU A 85 -6.76 14.76 4.78
N TRP A 86 -7.66 14.09 5.50
CA TRP A 86 -7.31 13.06 6.47
C TRP A 86 -6.66 11.85 5.80
N ALA A 87 -7.31 11.29 4.77
CA ALA A 87 -6.87 10.05 4.14
C ALA A 87 -5.48 10.16 3.51
N PHE A 88 -5.16 11.28 2.88
CA PHE A 88 -3.89 11.48 2.17
C PHE A 88 -2.89 12.34 2.94
N GLY A 89 -3.37 13.37 3.63
CA GLY A 89 -2.55 14.38 4.30
C GLY A 89 -1.69 13.78 5.41
N CYS A 90 -2.22 12.87 6.21
CA CYS A 90 -1.48 12.23 7.29
C CYS A 90 -0.17 11.57 6.81
N ALA A 91 -0.23 10.83 5.71
CA ALA A 91 0.93 10.15 5.15
C ALA A 91 1.90 11.13 4.47
N VAL A 92 1.39 12.17 3.80
CA VAL A 92 2.22 13.20 3.18
C VAL A 92 2.91 14.05 4.25
N GLU A 93 2.23 14.41 5.35
CA GLU A 93 2.83 15.12 6.50
C GLU A 93 3.93 14.28 7.15
N ASP A 94 3.69 12.98 7.37
CA ASP A 94 4.70 12.08 7.93
C ASP A 94 5.98 12.06 7.08
N ARG A 95 5.82 12.18 5.76
CA ARG A 95 6.91 12.15 4.79
C ARG A 95 7.66 13.47 4.64
N LEU A 96 6.94 14.61 4.59
CA LEU A 96 7.50 15.95 4.38
C LEU A 96 7.93 16.61 5.70
N GLY A 97 7.42 16.12 6.82
CA GLY A 97 7.48 16.81 8.12
C GLY A 97 6.46 17.95 8.21
N ARG A 98 6.24 18.47 9.42
CA ARG A 98 5.17 19.44 9.71
C ARG A 98 5.26 20.72 8.88
N LEU A 99 6.41 21.39 8.90
CA LEU A 99 6.60 22.66 8.15
C LEU A 99 6.60 22.43 6.64
N GLY A 100 7.25 21.35 6.19
CA GLY A 100 7.24 20.96 4.77
C GLY A 100 5.83 20.70 4.26
N PHE A 101 5.01 20.00 5.04
CA PHE A 101 3.62 19.71 4.68
C PHE A 101 2.76 20.99 4.67
N LEU A 102 2.89 21.87 5.66
CA LEU A 102 2.17 23.14 5.69
C LEU A 102 2.50 24.00 4.45
N GLY A 103 3.80 24.16 4.16
CA GLY A 103 4.25 24.87 2.96
C GLY A 103 3.73 24.22 1.67
N PHE A 104 3.75 22.89 1.59
CA PHE A 104 3.24 22.14 0.45
C PHE A 104 1.73 22.33 0.25
N TYR A 105 0.93 22.28 1.32
CA TYR A 105 -0.51 22.52 1.30
C TYR A 105 -0.85 23.93 0.81
N LEU A 106 -0.23 24.97 1.40
CA LEU A 106 -0.46 26.36 1.04
C LEU A 106 -0.01 26.64 -0.42
N ALA A 107 1.19 26.21 -0.81
CA ALA A 107 1.68 26.38 -2.17
C ALA A 107 0.80 25.63 -3.20
N GLY A 108 0.28 24.47 -2.83
CA GLY A 108 -0.67 23.70 -3.64
C GLY A 108 -1.98 24.46 -3.88
N GLY A 109 -2.52 25.10 -2.85
CA GLY A 109 -3.70 25.95 -2.97
C GLY A 109 -3.46 27.20 -3.82
N LEU A 110 -2.28 27.84 -3.67
CA LEU A 110 -1.87 28.94 -4.54
C LEU A 110 -1.76 28.53 -6.01
N ALA A 111 -1.15 27.38 -6.30
CA ALA A 111 -1.03 26.86 -7.65
C ALA A 111 -2.41 26.51 -8.26
N ALA A 112 -3.32 25.98 -7.44
CA ALA A 112 -4.70 25.72 -7.83
C ALA A 112 -5.44 27.01 -8.20
N ALA A 113 -5.34 28.06 -7.38
CA ALA A 113 -5.94 29.37 -7.65
C ALA A 113 -5.37 30.01 -8.92
N LEU A 114 -4.04 29.93 -9.12
CA LEU A 114 -3.38 30.42 -10.33
C LEU A 114 -3.88 29.70 -11.59
N MET A 115 -4.02 28.37 -11.55
CA MET A 115 -4.54 27.60 -12.68
C MET A 115 -5.99 27.97 -12.99
N GLN A 116 -6.84 28.13 -11.96
CA GLN A 116 -8.22 28.59 -12.12
C GLN A 116 -8.29 29.96 -12.78
N TRP A 117 -7.48 30.91 -12.30
CA TRP A 117 -7.41 32.25 -12.87
C TRP A 117 -6.95 32.22 -14.34
N LEU A 118 -5.89 31.46 -14.64
CA LEU A 118 -5.34 31.34 -15.98
C LEU A 118 -6.39 30.81 -16.97
N LEU A 119 -7.05 29.70 -16.65
CA LEU A 119 -8.05 29.09 -17.53
C LEU A 119 -9.32 29.93 -17.62
N ALA A 120 -9.77 30.56 -16.53
CA ALA A 120 -10.88 31.50 -16.56
C ALA A 120 -10.60 32.70 -17.48
N SER A 121 -9.37 33.22 -17.47
CA SER A 121 -8.93 34.32 -18.33
C SER A 121 -8.88 33.90 -19.80
N ILE A 122 -8.38 32.70 -20.12
CA ILE A 122 -8.33 32.15 -21.48
C ILE A 122 -9.76 31.94 -22.05
N GLN A 123 -10.67 31.44 -21.21
CA GLN A 123 -12.04 31.12 -21.60
C GLN A 123 -12.97 32.35 -21.60
N GLY A 124 -12.53 33.50 -21.09
CA GLY A 124 -13.40 34.66 -20.86
C GLY A 124 -14.56 34.36 -19.90
N ALA A 125 -14.41 33.36 -19.02
CA ALA A 125 -15.44 32.85 -18.13
C ALA A 125 -15.02 33.06 -16.67
N PRO A 126 -15.18 34.27 -16.10
CA PRO A 126 -14.78 34.57 -14.76
C PRO A 126 -15.53 33.68 -13.74
N SER A 127 -14.84 33.31 -12.67
CA SER A 127 -15.38 32.44 -11.63
C SER A 127 -14.94 32.91 -10.25
N GLN A 128 -15.74 32.58 -9.25
CA GLN A 128 -15.40 32.73 -7.84
C GLN A 128 -15.12 31.34 -7.26
N MET A 129 -14.11 31.22 -6.41
CA MET A 129 -13.66 29.96 -5.84
C MET A 129 -13.56 30.06 -4.31
N ILE A 130 -14.09 29.03 -3.66
CA ILE A 130 -13.95 28.76 -2.21
C ILE A 130 -13.71 27.27 -2.00
N GLY A 131 -13.03 26.91 -0.94
CA GLY A 131 -12.81 25.53 -0.53
C GLY A 131 -11.34 25.13 -0.49
N ALA A 132 -11.05 24.19 0.41
CA ALA A 132 -9.74 23.56 0.55
C ALA A 132 -9.36 22.68 -0.65
N SER A 133 -10.29 22.39 -1.55
CA SER A 133 -10.19 21.31 -2.53
C SER A 133 -8.97 21.40 -3.45
N GLY A 134 -8.57 22.60 -3.89
CA GLY A 134 -7.36 22.76 -4.70
C GLY A 134 -6.08 22.35 -3.96
N ALA A 135 -5.94 22.74 -2.68
CA ALA A 135 -4.83 22.32 -1.81
C ALA A 135 -4.89 20.83 -1.49
N VAL A 136 -6.09 20.29 -1.25
CA VAL A 136 -6.31 18.85 -1.03
C VAL A 136 -5.94 18.04 -2.27
N CYS A 137 -6.27 18.52 -3.46
CA CYS A 137 -5.85 17.92 -4.73
C CYS A 137 -4.33 17.92 -4.89
N ALA A 138 -3.64 18.99 -4.43
CA ALA A 138 -2.17 19.01 -4.41
C ALA A 138 -1.62 17.93 -3.46
N VAL A 139 -2.20 17.78 -2.26
CA VAL A 139 -1.83 16.72 -1.32
C VAL A 139 -2.06 15.33 -1.94
N THR A 140 -3.17 15.12 -2.63
CA THR A 140 -3.51 13.85 -3.30
C THR A 140 -2.55 13.55 -4.47
N GLY A 141 -2.22 14.55 -5.28
CA GLY A 141 -1.21 14.44 -6.35
C GLY A 141 0.18 14.11 -5.80
N GLY A 142 0.59 14.79 -4.74
CA GLY A 142 1.84 14.51 -4.03
C GLY A 142 1.88 13.09 -3.44
N PHE A 143 0.78 12.63 -2.87
CA PHE A 143 0.64 11.26 -2.38
C PHE A 143 0.87 10.23 -3.49
N ALA A 144 0.34 10.47 -4.70
CA ALA A 144 0.54 9.58 -5.84
C ALA A 144 2.01 9.44 -6.25
N ALA A 145 2.82 10.49 -6.14
CA ALA A 145 4.26 10.45 -6.41
C ALA A 145 5.06 9.78 -5.28
N LEU A 146 4.69 10.08 -4.02
CA LEU A 146 5.38 9.58 -2.83
C LEU A 146 5.04 8.11 -2.51
N PHE A 147 3.80 7.68 -2.78
CA PHE A 147 3.25 6.38 -2.36
C PHE A 147 2.44 5.67 -3.45
N PRO A 148 2.95 5.53 -4.68
CA PRO A 148 2.17 4.96 -5.80
C PRO A 148 1.77 3.49 -5.59
N ARG A 149 2.43 2.78 -4.67
CA ARG A 149 2.14 1.37 -4.33
C ARG A 149 1.25 1.22 -3.12
N ALA A 150 0.93 2.31 -2.44
CA ALA A 150 0.03 2.27 -1.29
C ALA A 150 -1.36 1.80 -1.71
N ARG A 151 -2.07 1.19 -0.77
CA ARG A 151 -3.49 0.87 -0.92
C ARG A 151 -4.31 1.82 -0.06
N ILE A 152 -5.42 2.24 -0.61
CA ILE A 152 -6.37 3.13 0.05
C ILE A 152 -7.56 2.29 0.49
N ARG A 153 -7.93 2.45 1.75
CA ARG A 153 -9.15 1.89 2.28
C ARG A 153 -10.30 2.77 1.82
N VAL A 154 -11.19 2.19 1.02
CA VAL A 154 -12.30 2.90 0.39
C VAL A 154 -13.61 2.29 0.85
N PHE A 155 -14.52 3.14 1.28
CA PHE A 155 -15.91 2.78 1.52
C PHE A 155 -16.68 2.91 0.20
N ILE A 156 -17.28 1.82 -0.25
CA ILE A 156 -18.08 1.77 -1.47
C ILE A 156 -19.55 1.87 -1.05
N LEU A 157 -20.22 2.90 -1.56
CA LEU A 157 -21.67 3.09 -1.43
C LEU A 157 -22.26 3.12 -2.83
N PHE A 158 -22.64 1.95 -3.34
CA PHE A 158 -23.27 1.81 -4.65
C PHE A 158 -24.38 0.75 -4.57
N PHE A 159 -24.35 -0.34 -5.34
CA PHE A 159 -25.34 -1.44 -5.23
C PHE A 159 -25.12 -2.31 -3.98
N PHE A 160 -23.94 -2.26 -3.38
CA PHE A 160 -23.62 -2.90 -2.10
C PHE A 160 -22.80 -1.93 -1.24
N ILE A 161 -22.91 -2.11 0.06
CA ILE A 161 -22.13 -1.35 1.04
C ILE A 161 -20.98 -2.22 1.48
N GLY A 162 -19.76 -1.74 1.30
CA GLY A 162 -18.58 -2.50 1.67
C GLY A 162 -17.32 -1.66 1.80
N VAL A 163 -16.32 -2.24 2.45
CA VAL A 163 -14.99 -1.65 2.59
C VAL A 163 -14.00 -2.51 1.82
N THR A 164 -13.21 -1.89 0.97
CA THR A 164 -12.18 -2.58 0.19
C THR A 164 -10.89 -1.79 0.13
N TRP A 165 -9.80 -2.46 -0.30
CA TRP A 165 -8.51 -1.86 -0.53
C TRP A 165 -8.28 -1.68 -2.02
N ILE A 166 -8.12 -0.43 -2.46
CA ILE A 166 -7.86 -0.09 -3.87
C ILE A 166 -6.46 0.51 -3.99
N PRO A 167 -5.67 0.15 -5.02
CA PRO A 167 -4.38 0.80 -5.27
C PRO A 167 -4.53 2.31 -5.39
N ALA A 168 -3.64 3.06 -4.72
CA ALA A 168 -3.70 4.53 -4.67
C ALA A 168 -3.73 5.18 -6.04
N LEU A 169 -2.92 4.71 -6.99
CA LEU A 169 -2.88 5.24 -8.35
C LEU A 169 -4.23 5.13 -9.08
N ILE A 170 -5.01 4.08 -8.80
CA ILE A 170 -6.35 3.92 -9.40
C ILE A 170 -7.30 4.97 -8.82
N VAL A 171 -7.31 5.14 -7.50
CA VAL A 171 -8.19 6.12 -6.84
C VAL A 171 -7.83 7.54 -7.26
N VAL A 172 -6.55 7.92 -7.15
CA VAL A 172 -6.09 9.27 -7.52
C VAL A 172 -6.27 9.51 -9.01
N GLY A 173 -5.95 8.52 -9.86
CA GLY A 173 -6.12 8.61 -11.31
C GLY A 173 -7.59 8.77 -11.71
N LEU A 174 -8.51 8.09 -11.02
CA LEU A 174 -9.94 8.23 -11.27
C LEU A 174 -10.44 9.65 -10.96
N PHE A 175 -10.09 10.20 -9.79
CA PHE A 175 -10.49 11.56 -9.42
C PHE A 175 -9.87 12.60 -10.38
N PHE A 176 -8.60 12.44 -10.71
CA PHE A 176 -7.94 13.30 -11.71
C PHE A 176 -8.63 13.24 -13.09
N ALA A 177 -9.01 12.03 -13.53
CA ALA A 177 -9.73 11.85 -14.79
C ALA A 177 -11.12 12.49 -14.78
N LEU A 178 -11.85 12.40 -13.66
CA LEU A 178 -13.15 13.05 -13.50
C LEU A 178 -13.03 14.58 -13.53
N ASP A 179 -12.02 15.14 -12.85
CA ASP A 179 -11.75 16.58 -12.90
C ASP A 179 -11.33 17.03 -14.32
N PHE A 180 -10.53 16.21 -15.01
CA PHE A 180 -10.12 16.49 -16.39
C PHE A 180 -11.32 16.48 -17.36
N ILE A 181 -12.20 15.48 -17.24
CA ILE A 181 -13.42 15.40 -18.05
C ILE A 181 -14.34 16.59 -17.72
N GLY A 182 -14.51 16.93 -16.43
CA GLY A 182 -15.29 18.08 -16.01
C GLY A 182 -14.74 19.40 -16.57
N GLN A 183 -13.44 19.59 -16.57
CA GLN A 183 -12.81 20.77 -17.16
C GLN A 183 -12.95 20.78 -18.70
N LEU A 184 -12.81 19.62 -19.35
CA LEU A 184 -12.99 19.51 -20.80
C LEU A 184 -14.43 19.84 -21.22
N THR A 185 -15.44 19.35 -20.49
CA THR A 185 -16.85 19.67 -20.74
C THR A 185 -17.12 21.17 -20.57
N ASN A 186 -16.53 21.80 -19.53
CA ASN A 186 -16.60 23.25 -19.36
C ASN A 186 -15.96 24.01 -20.54
N PHE A 187 -14.82 23.52 -21.04
CA PHE A 187 -14.14 24.12 -22.20
C PHE A 187 -14.97 24.02 -23.49
N LEU A 188 -15.71 22.93 -23.67
CA LEU A 188 -16.61 22.69 -24.77
C LEU A 188 -17.96 23.46 -24.64
N GLY A 189 -18.12 24.26 -23.60
CA GLY A 189 -19.32 25.07 -23.35
C GLY A 189 -20.46 24.38 -22.62
N PHE A 190 -20.27 23.09 -22.23
CA PHE A 190 -21.22 22.36 -21.43
C PHE A 190 -20.89 22.57 -19.92
N ARG A 191 -21.47 23.60 -19.31
CA ARG A 191 -21.23 23.86 -17.89
C ARG A 191 -21.86 22.77 -17.02
N THR A 192 -21.00 22.01 -16.33
CA THR A 192 -21.39 20.94 -15.42
C THR A 192 -21.20 21.39 -13.95
N GLY A 193 -22.11 22.22 -13.44
CA GLY A 193 -22.12 22.66 -12.03
C GLY A 193 -21.09 23.74 -11.68
N ASN A 194 -20.90 23.98 -10.37
CA ASN A 194 -20.05 25.03 -9.81
C ASN A 194 -18.66 24.54 -9.37
N THR A 195 -18.22 23.35 -9.79
CA THR A 195 -16.94 22.81 -9.39
C THR A 195 -15.79 23.49 -10.14
N ALA A 196 -14.77 23.95 -9.40
CA ALA A 196 -13.57 24.58 -9.94
C ALA A 196 -12.57 23.50 -10.44
N PHE A 197 -12.93 22.76 -11.50
CA PHE A 197 -12.11 21.66 -12.03
C PHE A 197 -10.69 22.09 -12.42
N ALA A 198 -10.52 23.31 -12.93
CA ALA A 198 -9.21 23.86 -13.25
C ALA A 198 -8.31 23.97 -12.00
N ALA A 199 -8.88 24.40 -10.88
CA ALA A 199 -8.16 24.45 -9.61
C ALA A 199 -7.73 23.03 -9.12
N HIS A 200 -8.63 22.05 -9.25
CA HIS A 200 -8.31 20.65 -8.87
C HIS A 200 -7.16 20.08 -9.70
N LEU A 201 -7.22 20.29 -11.04
CA LEU A 201 -6.16 19.86 -11.95
C LEU A 201 -4.84 20.57 -11.64
N GLY A 202 -4.87 21.90 -11.44
CA GLY A 202 -3.70 22.69 -11.08
C GLY A 202 -3.06 22.23 -9.80
N GLY A 203 -3.87 22.00 -8.77
CA GLY A 203 -3.42 21.43 -7.51
C GLY A 203 -2.77 20.05 -7.69
N SER A 204 -3.46 19.13 -8.35
CA SER A 204 -2.99 17.74 -8.56
C SER A 204 -1.66 17.69 -9.32
N VAL A 205 -1.55 18.45 -10.42
CA VAL A 205 -0.32 18.54 -11.22
C VAL A 205 0.81 19.16 -10.43
N PHE A 206 0.56 20.25 -9.71
CA PHE A 206 1.55 20.88 -8.83
C PHE A 206 2.04 19.91 -7.79
N GLY A 207 1.14 19.27 -7.04
CA GLY A 207 1.49 18.38 -5.96
C GLY A 207 2.31 17.19 -6.42
N PHE A 208 1.90 16.55 -7.51
CA PHE A 208 2.67 15.46 -8.13
C PHE A 208 4.06 15.93 -8.57
N SER A 209 4.14 17.06 -9.27
CA SER A 209 5.39 17.59 -9.84
C SER A 209 6.39 17.99 -8.75
N ILE A 210 5.94 18.67 -7.68
CA ILE A 210 6.81 19.07 -6.57
C ILE A 210 7.29 17.83 -5.80
N ALA A 211 6.42 16.89 -5.48
CA ALA A 211 6.82 15.66 -4.80
C ALA A 211 7.80 14.83 -5.65
N PHE A 212 7.56 14.74 -6.96
CA PHE A 212 8.48 14.10 -7.90
C PHE A 212 9.85 14.81 -7.92
N MET A 213 9.86 16.15 -8.00
CA MET A 213 11.08 16.95 -8.00
C MET A 213 11.87 16.79 -6.69
N LEU A 214 11.22 16.81 -5.54
CA LEU A 214 11.87 16.59 -4.23
C LEU A 214 12.53 15.20 -4.15
N LEU A 215 11.91 14.17 -4.74
CA LEU A 215 12.49 12.83 -4.85
C LEU A 215 13.62 12.80 -5.90
N ALA A 216 13.46 13.47 -7.05
CA ALA A 216 14.46 13.52 -8.12
C ALA A 216 15.76 14.18 -7.65
N THR A 217 15.66 15.31 -6.97
CA THR A 217 16.78 16.06 -6.37
C THR A 217 17.34 15.43 -5.11
N LYS A 218 16.72 14.34 -4.60
CA LYS A 218 17.10 13.67 -3.35
C LYS A 218 16.98 14.53 -2.09
N ILE A 219 16.28 15.66 -2.15
CA ILE A 219 15.89 16.44 -0.95
C ILE A 219 15.06 15.55 -0.04
N LEU A 220 14.11 14.78 -0.62
CA LEU A 220 13.48 13.66 0.08
C LEU A 220 14.26 12.37 -0.22
N LYS A 221 14.62 11.65 0.85
CA LYS A 221 15.26 10.34 0.73
C LYS A 221 14.32 9.38 0.00
N ARG A 222 14.79 8.76 -1.09
CA ARG A 222 14.03 7.73 -1.82
C ARG A 222 13.82 6.50 -0.97
N ASP A 223 12.69 5.86 -1.14
CA ASP A 223 12.38 4.57 -0.51
C ASP A 223 11.75 3.59 -1.54
N ASP A 224 11.51 2.35 -1.10
CA ASP A 224 10.97 1.30 -1.97
C ASP A 224 9.47 1.46 -2.29
N PHE A 225 8.87 2.58 -1.89
CA PHE A 225 7.45 2.87 -2.10
C PHE A 225 7.21 4.03 -3.05
N ASP A 226 8.24 4.79 -3.42
CA ASP A 226 8.12 5.97 -4.27
C ASP A 226 8.06 5.65 -5.76
N ILE A 227 7.77 6.69 -6.58
CA ILE A 227 7.61 6.57 -8.03
C ILE A 227 8.91 6.11 -8.73
N PHE A 228 10.09 6.47 -8.21
CA PHE A 228 11.36 6.07 -8.79
C PHE A 228 11.63 4.57 -8.64
N PHE A 229 11.15 3.97 -7.57
CA PHE A 229 11.20 2.52 -7.43
C PHE A 229 10.35 1.82 -8.51
N LEU A 230 9.12 2.31 -8.79
CA LEU A 230 8.30 1.78 -9.88
C LEU A 230 8.97 1.94 -11.24
N ILE A 231 9.55 3.11 -11.52
CA ILE A 231 10.28 3.36 -12.77
C ILE A 231 11.45 2.39 -12.91
N LYS A 232 12.24 2.20 -11.84
CA LYS A 232 13.36 1.25 -11.83
C LYS A 232 12.88 -0.19 -12.06
N GLN A 233 11.79 -0.59 -11.41
CA GLN A 233 11.22 -1.93 -11.56
C GLN A 233 10.67 -2.15 -12.98
N SER A 234 9.96 -1.17 -13.56
CA SER A 234 9.44 -1.28 -14.93
C SER A 234 10.55 -1.34 -15.97
N ARG A 235 11.61 -0.54 -15.82
CA ARG A 235 12.80 -0.61 -16.68
C ARG A 235 13.49 -1.97 -16.59
N ARG A 236 13.63 -2.54 -15.38
CA ARG A 236 14.19 -3.90 -15.23
C ARG A 236 13.32 -4.95 -15.92
N ARG A 237 11.99 -4.88 -15.76
CA ARG A 237 11.04 -5.79 -16.45
C ARG A 237 11.09 -5.62 -17.96
N ALA A 238 11.20 -4.38 -18.46
CA ALA A 238 11.33 -4.11 -19.90
C ALA A 238 12.64 -4.67 -20.45
N ALA A 239 13.77 -4.46 -19.76
CA ALA A 239 15.07 -5.02 -20.12
C ALA A 239 15.06 -6.56 -20.11
N MET A 240 14.40 -7.19 -19.14
CA MET A 240 14.21 -8.65 -19.14
C MET A 240 13.37 -9.11 -20.34
N ARG A 241 12.27 -8.43 -20.64
CA ARG A 241 11.43 -8.76 -21.79
C ARG A 241 12.15 -8.59 -23.13
N SER A 242 12.91 -7.50 -23.31
CA SER A 242 13.71 -7.31 -24.52
C SER A 242 14.83 -8.35 -24.66
N ALA A 243 15.48 -8.73 -23.56
CA ALA A 243 16.47 -9.80 -23.55
C ALA A 243 15.86 -11.18 -23.88
N THR A 244 14.56 -11.37 -23.55
CA THR A 244 13.85 -12.63 -23.88
C THR A 244 13.15 -12.60 -25.23
N ALA A 245 12.72 -11.44 -25.73
CA ALA A 245 11.99 -11.30 -27.01
C ALA A 245 12.90 -11.33 -28.25
N GLY A 246 14.20 -11.03 -28.10
CA GLY A 246 15.18 -11.06 -29.19
C GLY A 246 15.74 -12.44 -29.54
N SER A 247 15.31 -13.45 -28.83
CA SER A 247 15.75 -14.83 -29.03
C SER A 247 14.54 -15.73 -29.32
N VAL A 248 14.39 -16.11 -30.58
CA VAL A 248 13.77 -17.40 -30.98
C VAL A 248 14.63 -18.58 -30.46
N GLY A 249 15.43 -18.30 -29.49
CA GLY A 249 16.25 -19.09 -28.60
C GLY A 249 16.90 -18.11 -27.63
N GLY A 250 16.34 -17.83 -26.45
CA GLY A 250 16.76 -16.83 -25.46
C GLY A 250 18.27 -16.65 -25.31
N PRO A 251 18.75 -15.65 -24.52
CA PRO A 251 20.18 -15.44 -24.28
C PRO A 251 20.88 -16.69 -23.74
N TRP A 252 20.10 -17.69 -23.41
CA TRP A 252 20.52 -19.06 -23.06
C TRP A 252 20.59 -20.01 -24.25
N ALA A 253 20.12 -19.66 -25.47
CA ALA A 253 20.13 -20.58 -26.60
C ALA A 253 21.50 -20.63 -27.33
N SER A 254 22.26 -19.53 -27.35
CA SER A 254 23.64 -19.55 -27.83
C SER A 254 24.63 -19.97 -26.74
N ALA A 255 24.32 -19.63 -25.45
CA ALA A 255 25.04 -20.21 -24.31
C ALA A 255 24.67 -21.68 -24.10
N SER A 256 23.49 -22.15 -24.58
CA SER A 256 22.99 -23.50 -24.34
C SER A 256 23.63 -24.54 -25.27
N ALA A 257 24.11 -24.20 -26.46
CA ALA A 257 24.82 -25.19 -27.29
C ALA A 257 26.19 -25.54 -26.68
N ASP A 258 26.95 -24.55 -26.26
CA ASP A 258 28.29 -24.79 -25.65
C ASP A 258 28.17 -25.19 -24.17
N THR A 259 27.21 -24.60 -23.43
CA THR A 259 26.91 -24.96 -22.02
C THR A 259 26.17 -26.28 -21.90
N SER A 260 25.28 -26.64 -22.83
CA SER A 260 24.64 -27.96 -22.83
C SER A 260 25.61 -29.05 -23.21
N GLU A 261 26.60 -28.77 -24.06
CA GLU A 261 27.66 -29.73 -24.33
C GLU A 261 28.64 -29.86 -23.16
N ARG A 262 28.98 -28.76 -22.47
CA ARG A 262 29.75 -28.78 -21.19
C ARG A 262 28.98 -29.45 -20.07
N LEU A 263 27.68 -29.15 -19.90
CA LEU A 263 26.83 -29.78 -18.91
C LEU A 263 26.55 -31.25 -19.22
N ARG A 264 26.47 -31.62 -20.51
CA ARG A 264 26.37 -33.04 -20.95
C ARG A 264 27.64 -33.80 -20.65
N LYS A 265 28.82 -33.18 -20.83
CA LYS A 265 30.13 -33.75 -20.45
C LYS A 265 30.34 -33.80 -18.93
N LEU A 266 29.77 -32.83 -18.15
CA LEU A 266 29.79 -32.84 -16.70
C LEU A 266 28.74 -33.79 -16.09
N ASN A 267 27.57 -33.87 -16.67
CA ASN A 267 26.51 -34.82 -16.24
C ASN A 267 26.82 -36.29 -16.63
N SER A 268 27.59 -36.52 -17.70
CA SER A 268 28.05 -37.88 -18.02
C SER A 268 29.08 -38.44 -17.01
N LYS A 269 29.67 -37.56 -16.18
CA LYS A 269 30.61 -37.93 -15.09
C LYS A 269 29.94 -37.89 -13.69
N ARG A 270 28.68 -37.46 -13.57
CA ARG A 270 27.94 -37.54 -12.32
C ARG A 270 27.18 -38.84 -12.28
N PRO A 271 27.22 -39.62 -11.17
CA PRO A 271 26.30 -40.71 -10.99
C PRO A 271 24.88 -40.16 -11.07
N PRO A 272 23.94 -40.87 -11.68
CA PRO A 272 22.54 -40.42 -11.76
C PRO A 272 22.08 -40.09 -10.34
N ALA A 273 21.52 -38.88 -10.19
CA ALA A 273 20.87 -38.54 -8.92
C ALA A 273 19.84 -39.63 -8.61
N PRO A 274 19.72 -40.08 -7.36
CA PRO A 274 18.73 -41.09 -7.00
C PRO A 274 17.38 -40.64 -7.54
N THR A 275 16.84 -41.45 -8.45
CA THR A 275 15.52 -41.19 -9.05
C THR A 275 14.51 -41.28 -7.92
N GLU A 276 13.89 -40.15 -7.60
CA GLU A 276 12.80 -40.08 -6.61
C GLU A 276 11.76 -41.17 -6.95
N PRO A 277 11.32 -41.99 -5.98
CA PRO A 277 10.33 -43.03 -6.23
C PRO A 277 9.08 -42.45 -6.91
N PRO A 278 8.50 -43.16 -7.90
CA PRO A 278 7.33 -42.63 -8.62
C PRO A 278 6.18 -42.21 -7.72
N ILE A 279 5.96 -42.93 -6.62
CA ILE A 279 4.90 -42.66 -5.62
C ILE A 279 5.13 -41.31 -4.89
N VAL A 280 6.40 -40.99 -4.57
CA VAL A 280 6.78 -39.72 -3.91
C VAL A 280 6.58 -38.53 -4.86
N ARG A 281 6.93 -38.71 -6.12
CA ARG A 281 6.74 -37.69 -7.16
C ARG A 281 5.26 -37.44 -7.43
N GLU A 282 4.44 -38.51 -7.48
CA GLU A 282 3.00 -38.39 -7.64
C GLU A 282 2.34 -37.69 -6.46
N ALA A 283 2.65 -38.10 -5.24
CA ALA A 283 2.17 -37.45 -4.02
C ALA A 283 2.49 -35.94 -3.98
N ARG A 284 3.71 -35.58 -4.38
CA ARG A 284 4.13 -34.18 -4.45
C ARG A 284 3.30 -33.35 -5.43
N ASN A 285 2.98 -33.94 -6.59
CA ASN A 285 2.16 -33.28 -7.61
C ASN A 285 0.69 -33.15 -7.15
N ASP A 286 0.15 -34.20 -6.51
CA ASP A 286 -1.21 -34.19 -5.96
C ASP A 286 -1.36 -33.12 -4.87
N ILE A 287 -0.45 -33.09 -3.91
CA ILE A 287 -0.47 -32.08 -2.84
C ILE A 287 -0.40 -30.67 -3.40
N ARG A 288 0.48 -30.45 -4.42
CA ARG A 288 0.57 -29.14 -5.07
C ARG A 288 -0.74 -28.76 -5.75
N ARG A 289 -1.39 -29.70 -6.46
CA ARG A 289 -2.68 -29.50 -7.11
C ARG A 289 -3.75 -29.12 -6.08
N LEU A 290 -3.88 -29.88 -4.99
CA LEU A 290 -4.85 -29.64 -3.93
C LEU A 290 -4.66 -28.26 -3.26
N LEU A 291 -3.42 -27.82 -3.05
CA LEU A 291 -3.15 -26.48 -2.52
C LEU A 291 -3.55 -25.37 -3.50
N VAL A 292 -3.32 -25.55 -4.79
CA VAL A 292 -3.75 -24.60 -5.84
C VAL A 292 -5.27 -24.56 -5.97
N GLU A 293 -5.95 -25.68 -5.78
CA GLU A 293 -7.41 -25.80 -5.79
C GLU A 293 -8.07 -25.34 -4.48
N HIS A 294 -7.31 -24.72 -3.55
CA HIS A 294 -7.78 -24.26 -2.26
C HIS A 294 -8.38 -25.35 -1.35
N GLN A 295 -7.82 -26.56 -1.43
CA GLN A 295 -8.21 -27.71 -0.60
C GLN A 295 -7.10 -28.09 0.41
N PRO A 296 -6.73 -27.19 1.36
CA PRO A 296 -5.57 -27.40 2.24
C PRO A 296 -5.72 -28.62 3.16
N LYS A 297 -6.95 -28.94 3.60
CA LYS A 297 -7.18 -30.09 4.47
C LYS A 297 -6.91 -31.42 3.78
N GLU A 298 -7.28 -31.55 2.51
CA GLU A 298 -7.01 -32.75 1.73
C GLU A 298 -5.52 -32.87 1.38
N ALA A 299 -4.88 -31.73 1.06
CA ALA A 299 -3.44 -31.66 0.89
C ALA A 299 -2.69 -32.13 2.16
N ALA A 300 -3.13 -31.69 3.34
CA ALA A 300 -2.55 -32.08 4.63
C ALA A 300 -2.74 -33.58 4.94
N ARG A 301 -3.91 -34.14 4.65
CA ARG A 301 -4.17 -35.60 4.79
C ARG A 301 -3.29 -36.40 3.85
N ARG A 302 -3.16 -35.97 2.60
CA ARG A 302 -2.30 -36.63 1.62
C ARG A 302 -0.82 -36.57 2.03
N TYR A 303 -0.39 -35.43 2.60
CA TYR A 303 0.95 -35.28 3.14
C TYR A 303 1.19 -36.23 4.32
N ALA A 304 0.29 -36.28 5.29
CA ALA A 304 0.40 -37.17 6.44
C ALA A 304 0.47 -38.65 6.02
N SER A 305 -0.32 -39.06 5.02
CA SER A 305 -0.30 -40.42 4.46
C SER A 305 1.08 -40.77 3.89
N ILE A 306 1.68 -39.91 3.07
CA ILE A 306 2.97 -40.21 2.44
C ILE A 306 4.13 -40.12 3.46
N LEU A 307 4.00 -39.27 4.48
CA LEU A 307 5.00 -39.12 5.55
C LEU A 307 5.18 -40.41 6.38
N GLY A 308 4.09 -41.18 6.53
CA GLY A 308 4.14 -42.49 7.20
C GLY A 308 4.99 -43.53 6.47
N GLU A 309 5.04 -43.47 5.14
CA GLU A 309 5.84 -44.38 4.29
C GLU A 309 7.22 -43.81 3.96
N HIS A 310 7.33 -42.48 3.85
CA HIS A 310 8.52 -41.73 3.49
C HIS A 310 8.78 -40.60 4.50
N PRO A 311 9.43 -40.84 5.65
CA PRO A 311 9.63 -39.86 6.72
C PRO A 311 10.38 -38.58 6.27
N ASP A 312 11.20 -38.70 5.24
CA ASP A 312 12.00 -37.56 4.70
C ASP A 312 11.25 -36.80 3.57
N PHE A 313 9.96 -37.11 3.35
CA PHE A 313 9.19 -36.47 2.30
C PHE A 313 9.00 -34.99 2.56
N MET A 314 9.40 -34.19 1.58
CA MET A 314 9.41 -32.73 1.69
C MET A 314 8.84 -32.02 0.49
N LEU A 315 8.16 -30.92 0.77
CA LEU A 315 7.64 -30.00 -0.23
C LEU A 315 8.57 -28.78 -0.41
N SER A 316 8.18 -27.83 -1.27
CA SER A 316 8.80 -26.48 -1.28
C SER A 316 8.51 -25.76 0.03
N ALA A 317 9.35 -24.78 0.40
CA ALA A 317 9.24 -24.07 1.68
C ALA A 317 7.83 -23.53 1.96
N ASP A 318 7.17 -22.93 0.95
CA ASP A 318 5.82 -22.39 1.09
C ASP A 318 4.79 -23.50 1.33
N HIS A 319 4.77 -24.52 0.47
CA HIS A 319 3.82 -25.62 0.59
C HIS A 319 4.06 -26.47 1.86
N GLN A 320 5.30 -26.57 2.30
CA GLN A 320 5.65 -27.27 3.57
C GLN A 320 5.01 -26.58 4.76
N LEU A 321 5.10 -25.25 4.84
CA LEU A 321 4.48 -24.48 5.92
C LEU A 321 2.96 -24.42 5.82
N ASP A 322 2.40 -24.36 4.63
CA ASP A 322 0.94 -24.39 4.40
C ASP A 322 0.35 -25.70 4.94
N VAL A 323 0.99 -26.83 4.62
CA VAL A 323 0.57 -28.15 5.10
C VAL A 323 0.79 -28.30 6.60
N ALA A 324 1.95 -27.91 7.14
CA ALA A 324 2.25 -27.97 8.57
C ALA A 324 1.25 -27.14 9.39
N SER A 325 0.93 -25.94 8.95
CA SER A 325 -0.05 -25.06 9.59
C SER A 325 -1.47 -25.64 9.54
N THR A 326 -1.82 -26.31 8.44
CA THR A 326 -3.12 -26.97 8.28
C THR A 326 -3.23 -28.19 9.22
N LEU A 327 -2.19 -29.02 9.31
CA LEU A 327 -2.12 -30.15 10.24
C LEU A 327 -2.24 -29.68 11.70
N PHE A 328 -1.57 -28.57 12.03
CA PHE A 328 -1.69 -27.97 13.35
C PHE A 328 -3.13 -27.51 13.66
N ALA A 329 -3.76 -26.82 12.71
CA ALA A 329 -5.13 -26.32 12.85
C ALA A 329 -6.17 -27.46 12.94
N ASP A 330 -5.93 -28.59 12.24
CA ASP A 330 -6.79 -29.78 12.29
C ASP A 330 -6.52 -30.69 13.54
N GLY A 331 -5.56 -30.29 14.41
CA GLY A 331 -5.24 -31.03 15.64
C GLY A 331 -4.31 -32.24 15.43
N SER A 332 -3.77 -32.47 14.24
CA SER A 332 -2.78 -33.51 13.94
C SER A 332 -1.38 -33.07 14.39
N PHE A 333 -1.23 -32.84 15.70
CA PHE A 333 -0.04 -32.21 16.29
C PHE A 333 1.26 -33.00 16.05
N LYS A 334 1.19 -34.34 16.02
CA LYS A 334 2.35 -35.18 15.76
C LYS A 334 2.89 -34.97 14.33
N ASP A 335 2.01 -34.97 13.32
CA ASP A 335 2.41 -34.81 11.91
C ASP A 335 2.82 -33.36 11.64
N ALA A 336 2.16 -32.39 12.29
CA ALA A 336 2.53 -30.98 12.24
C ALA A 336 3.96 -30.77 12.77
N ALA A 337 4.30 -31.42 13.91
CA ALA A 337 5.65 -31.33 14.46
C ALA A 337 6.71 -31.83 13.47
N VAL A 338 6.50 -33.00 12.90
CA VAL A 338 7.42 -33.56 11.88
C VAL A 338 7.54 -32.64 10.68
N ALA A 339 6.42 -32.08 10.21
CA ALA A 339 6.43 -31.17 9.06
C ALA A 339 7.22 -29.87 9.36
N TYR A 340 7.11 -29.32 10.56
CA TYR A 340 7.90 -28.15 10.99
C TYR A 340 9.38 -28.51 11.23
N GLU A 341 9.70 -29.66 11.82
CA GLU A 341 11.09 -30.14 11.95
C GLU A 341 11.78 -30.25 10.59
N LEU A 342 11.14 -30.91 9.64
CA LEU A 342 11.65 -31.06 8.27
C LEU A 342 11.87 -29.70 7.62
N PHE A 343 10.96 -28.74 7.83
CA PHE A 343 11.14 -27.38 7.33
C PHE A 343 12.38 -26.71 7.92
N LEU A 344 12.55 -26.72 9.24
CA LEU A 344 13.70 -26.11 9.91
C LEU A 344 15.02 -26.76 9.50
N HIS A 345 15.05 -28.09 9.36
CA HIS A 345 16.22 -28.81 8.91
C HIS A 345 16.66 -28.45 7.48
N LYS A 346 15.69 -28.30 6.56
CA LYS A 346 15.97 -28.05 5.13
C LYS A 346 16.14 -26.57 4.79
N TYR A 347 15.44 -25.69 5.51
CA TYR A 347 15.40 -24.25 5.25
C TYR A 347 15.82 -23.42 6.48
N PRO A 348 17.00 -23.67 7.11
CA PRO A 348 17.40 -23.02 8.36
C PRO A 348 17.62 -21.51 8.23
N HIS A 349 17.82 -21.02 7.00
CA HIS A 349 18.01 -19.59 6.68
C HIS A 349 16.76 -18.92 6.06
N ASP A 350 15.63 -19.61 5.98
CA ASP A 350 14.37 -18.96 5.57
C ASP A 350 13.98 -17.90 6.59
N ARG A 351 13.42 -16.79 6.12
CA ARG A 351 12.98 -15.69 7.00
C ARG A 351 11.95 -16.12 8.06
N ARG A 352 11.21 -17.18 7.77
CA ARG A 352 10.16 -17.74 8.65
C ARG A 352 10.68 -18.80 9.63
N ALA A 353 11.95 -19.16 9.55
CA ALA A 353 12.51 -20.22 10.39
C ALA A 353 12.41 -19.90 11.89
N VAL A 354 12.57 -18.64 12.28
CA VAL A 354 12.47 -18.22 13.68
C VAL A 354 11.04 -18.34 14.20
N GLU A 355 10.06 -17.86 13.45
CA GLU A 355 8.64 -18.01 13.80
C GLU A 355 8.21 -19.47 13.82
N THR A 356 8.70 -20.27 12.86
CA THR A 356 8.43 -21.71 12.79
C THR A 356 9.03 -22.45 13.98
N ALA A 357 10.25 -22.12 14.41
CA ALA A 357 10.88 -22.70 15.58
C ALA A 357 10.08 -22.38 16.86
N LEU A 358 9.58 -21.15 16.97
CA LEU A 358 8.75 -20.76 18.10
C LEU A 358 7.41 -21.52 18.14
N LEU A 359 6.74 -21.67 16.99
CA LEU A 359 5.52 -22.47 16.87
C LEU A 359 5.76 -23.94 17.22
N LEU A 360 6.87 -24.50 16.76
CA LEU A 360 7.26 -25.88 17.08
C LEU A 360 7.58 -26.04 18.57
N ALA A 361 8.23 -25.07 19.20
CA ALA A 361 8.46 -25.06 20.65
C ALA A 361 7.14 -25.03 21.43
N VAL A 362 6.20 -24.15 21.07
CA VAL A 362 4.84 -24.14 21.66
C VAL A 362 4.15 -25.49 21.50
N LEU A 363 4.30 -26.13 20.34
CA LEU A 363 3.70 -27.44 20.08
C LEU A 363 4.30 -28.49 20.98
N TYR A 364 5.62 -28.54 21.19
CA TYR A 364 6.30 -29.49 22.05
C TYR A 364 6.09 -29.25 23.55
N VAL A 365 5.80 -28.02 23.95
CA VAL A 365 5.46 -27.72 25.36
C VAL A 365 4.01 -28.07 25.66
N ARG A 366 3.05 -27.69 24.77
CA ARG A 366 1.63 -27.64 25.14
C ARG A 366 0.74 -28.69 24.47
N LYS A 367 1.09 -29.17 23.27
CA LYS A 367 0.18 -29.98 22.44
C LYS A 367 0.69 -31.41 22.15
N ASN A 368 1.98 -31.56 21.97
CA ASN A 368 2.65 -32.84 21.74
C ASN A 368 3.90 -32.88 22.64
N PRO A 369 3.74 -33.08 23.97
CA PRO A 369 4.81 -32.88 24.93
C PRO A 369 6.09 -33.67 24.61
N SER A 370 7.18 -32.92 24.42
CA SER A 370 8.52 -33.44 24.17
C SER A 370 9.55 -32.46 24.75
N PRO A 371 9.77 -32.50 26.11
CA PRO A 371 10.58 -31.52 26.81
C PRO A 371 12.01 -31.41 26.29
N GLU A 372 12.65 -32.54 25.97
CA GLU A 372 14.01 -32.58 25.43
C GLU A 372 14.11 -31.84 24.10
N LYS A 373 13.16 -32.08 23.16
CA LYS A 373 13.13 -31.42 21.86
C LYS A 373 12.80 -29.94 21.99
N ALA A 374 11.89 -29.58 22.88
CA ALA A 374 11.53 -28.19 23.13
C ALA A 374 12.72 -27.43 23.72
N GLY A 375 13.44 -27.97 24.68
CA GLY A 375 14.64 -27.38 25.28
C GLY A 375 15.74 -27.16 24.22
N ALA A 376 16.09 -28.19 23.47
CA ALA A 376 17.10 -28.12 22.42
C ALA A 376 16.76 -27.06 21.36
N LEU A 377 15.50 -26.97 20.96
CA LEU A 377 15.05 -25.99 19.97
C LEU A 377 15.11 -24.55 20.51
N LEU A 378 14.71 -24.32 21.75
CA LEU A 378 14.78 -23.03 22.42
C LEU A 378 16.24 -22.58 22.62
N ASP A 379 17.17 -23.49 22.83
CA ASP A 379 18.61 -23.18 22.95
C ASP A 379 19.24 -22.88 21.60
N GLU A 380 18.94 -23.68 20.57
CA GLU A 380 19.45 -23.46 19.21
C GLU A 380 19.04 -22.09 18.63
N PHE A 381 17.84 -21.66 18.92
CA PHE A 381 17.29 -20.41 18.35
C PHE A 381 17.33 -19.22 19.33
N GLU A 382 17.93 -19.31 20.50
CA GLU A 382 17.91 -18.27 21.54
C GLU A 382 18.33 -16.89 21.07
N GLU A 383 19.49 -16.78 20.41
CA GLU A 383 20.00 -15.52 19.91
C GLU A 383 19.10 -14.94 18.82
N ARG A 384 18.53 -15.79 17.97
CA ARG A 384 17.60 -15.40 16.91
C ARG A 384 16.25 -14.94 17.45
N PHE A 385 15.75 -15.54 18.52
CA PHE A 385 14.55 -15.09 19.23
C PHE A 385 14.74 -13.70 19.82
N ARG A 386 15.89 -13.47 20.48
CA ARG A 386 16.24 -12.17 21.07
C ARG A 386 16.34 -11.07 20.00
N THR A 387 16.99 -11.34 18.88
CA THR A 387 17.17 -10.34 17.80
C THR A 387 15.88 -9.99 17.06
N GLN A 388 14.89 -10.88 17.07
CA GLN A 388 13.59 -10.69 16.43
C GLN A 388 12.45 -10.30 17.39
N GLY A 389 12.75 -10.10 18.68
CA GLY A 389 11.76 -9.64 19.67
C GLY A 389 10.80 -10.72 20.16
N HIS A 390 11.22 -12.00 20.12
CA HIS A 390 10.45 -13.16 20.58
C HIS A 390 10.96 -13.73 21.93
N ASP A 391 11.87 -13.03 22.57
CA ASP A 391 12.53 -13.42 23.81
C ASP A 391 11.57 -13.66 24.98
N SER A 392 10.53 -12.83 25.13
CA SER A 392 9.55 -12.96 26.21
C SER A 392 8.74 -14.27 26.13
N LEU A 393 8.32 -14.67 24.94
CA LEU A 393 7.58 -15.92 24.74
C LEU A 393 8.50 -17.14 24.88
N ALA A 394 9.74 -17.06 24.39
CA ALA A 394 10.72 -18.12 24.54
C ALA A 394 11.06 -18.36 26.04
N ALA A 395 11.19 -17.29 26.84
CA ALA A 395 11.39 -17.37 28.30
C ALA A 395 10.18 -18.02 29.00
N SER A 396 8.95 -17.61 28.64
CA SER A 396 7.73 -18.22 29.21
C SER A 396 7.64 -19.72 28.90
N LEU A 397 8.01 -20.16 27.70
CA LEU A 397 8.03 -21.57 27.33
C LEU A 397 9.11 -22.35 28.11
N ARG A 398 10.25 -21.75 28.45
CA ARG A 398 11.28 -22.34 29.30
C ARG A 398 10.79 -22.52 30.76
N GLU A 399 10.05 -21.54 31.30
CA GLU A 399 9.43 -21.65 32.60
C GLU A 399 8.41 -22.80 32.65
N GLU A 400 7.56 -22.93 31.62
CA GLU A 400 6.60 -24.02 31.49
C GLU A 400 7.26 -25.41 31.37
N LEU A 401 8.46 -25.49 30.79
CA LEU A 401 9.23 -26.75 30.70
C LEU A 401 9.83 -27.18 32.03
N ASN A 402 10.12 -26.21 32.91
CA ASN A 402 10.77 -26.47 34.20
C ASN A 402 9.77 -26.63 35.38
N SER A 403 8.49 -26.38 35.10
CA SER A 403 7.38 -26.53 36.06
C SER A 403 6.74 -27.92 35.97
#